data_e1bc0118d1c9a6a2e0274912ab59e5e4
#
_entry.id   e1bc0118d1c9a6a2e0274912ab59e5e4
#
_cell.length_a   1.000
_cell.length_b   1.000
_cell.length_c   1.000
_cell.angle_alpha   90.00
_cell.angle_beta   90.00
_cell.angle_gamma   90.00
#
_symmetry.space_group_name_H-M   'P 1'
#
loop_
_entity.id
_entity.type
_entity.pdbx_description
1 polymer ?
#
loop_
_entity_poly.entity_id
_entity_poly.type
_entity_poly.pdbx_seq_one_letter_code
_entity_poly.pdbx_strand_id
1 'polypeptide(L)'
;MKLFNWANIRLILMFSLVIFLYSFTSNRNNNRKLTKSVVVFVGDTAPYIDQETVNKLLIENNRDAKSIGKDKLDLNRLENALNAHEMIEKSDVFVSIDGVIKAVVKQKTPIARIFDGDNSFY
;
A
#
# COMPACT_ATOMS: atom_id res chain seq x y z
N MET A 1 -7.71 -28.55 46.17
CA MET A 1 -7.84 -27.67 44.98
C MET A 1 -8.29 -28.53 43.81
N LYS A 2 -9.59 -28.49 43.45
CA LYS A 2 -10.13 -29.26 42.31
C LYS A 2 -10.08 -28.41 41.04
N LEU A 3 -8.86 -28.18 40.53
CA LEU A 3 -8.65 -27.43 39.28
C LEU A 3 -8.97 -28.27 38.02
N PHE A 4 -9.17 -29.56 38.17
CA PHE A 4 -9.52 -30.49 37.11
C PHE A 4 -11.02 -30.77 37.06
N ASN A 5 -11.81 -29.72 36.81
CA ASN A 5 -13.20 -29.90 36.42
C ASN A 5 -13.28 -30.04 34.90
N TRP A 6 -14.07 -31.02 34.41
CA TRP A 6 -14.30 -31.25 32.97
C TRP A 6 -14.68 -29.97 32.20
N ALA A 7 -15.41 -29.06 32.86
CA ALA A 7 -15.75 -27.75 32.33
C ALA A 7 -14.52 -26.85 32.13
N ASN A 8 -13.56 -26.85 33.09
CA ASN A 8 -12.36 -26.05 33.01
C ASN A 8 -11.41 -26.56 31.92
N ILE A 9 -11.32 -27.86 31.75
CA ILE A 9 -10.52 -28.48 30.68
C ILE A 9 -11.06 -28.07 29.31
N ARG A 10 -12.37 -28.12 29.12
CA ARG A 10 -13.04 -27.70 27.88
C ARG A 10 -12.79 -26.22 27.59
N LEU A 11 -12.82 -25.37 28.60
CA LEU A 11 -12.60 -23.93 28.49
C LEU A 11 -11.13 -23.64 28.12
N ILE A 12 -10.16 -24.31 28.75
CA ILE A 12 -8.73 -24.19 28.44
C ILE A 12 -8.47 -24.66 26.99
N LEU A 13 -9.10 -25.73 26.55
CA LEU A 13 -8.96 -26.26 25.19
C LEU A 13 -9.50 -25.28 24.15
N MET A 14 -10.66 -24.63 24.41
CA MET A 14 -11.18 -23.57 23.55
C MET A 14 -10.24 -22.37 23.48
N PHE A 15 -9.73 -21.90 24.61
CA PHE A 15 -8.78 -20.78 24.65
C PHE A 15 -7.48 -21.10 23.88
N SER A 16 -6.94 -22.30 24.09
CA SER A 16 -5.76 -22.77 23.38
C SER A 16 -5.96 -22.82 21.87
N LEU A 17 -7.12 -23.27 21.42
CA LEU A 17 -7.50 -23.31 20.00
C LEU A 17 -7.58 -21.90 19.39
N VAL A 18 -8.19 -20.93 20.09
CA VAL A 18 -8.26 -19.54 19.64
C VAL A 18 -6.86 -18.91 19.51
N ILE A 19 -6.00 -19.10 20.51
CA ILE A 19 -4.62 -18.59 20.48
C ILE A 19 -3.83 -19.24 19.33
N PHE A 20 -4.00 -20.54 19.11
CA PHE A 20 -3.36 -21.25 18.02
C PHE A 20 -3.79 -20.72 16.65
N LEU A 21 -5.09 -20.53 16.42
CA LEU A 21 -5.63 -19.97 15.18
C LEU A 21 -5.16 -18.55 14.96
N TYR A 22 -5.14 -17.73 16.01
CA TYR A 22 -4.64 -16.36 15.94
C TYR A 22 -3.16 -16.31 15.56
N SER A 23 -2.33 -17.11 16.23
CA SER A 23 -0.90 -17.21 15.95
C SER A 23 -0.63 -17.70 14.53
N PHE A 24 -1.37 -18.71 14.08
CA PHE A 24 -1.26 -19.23 12.71
C PHE A 24 -1.64 -18.19 11.66
N THR A 25 -2.75 -17.49 11.87
CA THR A 25 -3.23 -16.45 10.96
C THR A 25 -2.26 -15.25 10.90
N SER A 26 -1.78 -14.81 12.05
CA SER A 26 -0.81 -13.73 12.15
C SER A 26 0.49 -14.07 11.41
N ASN A 27 1.03 -15.26 11.65
CA ASN A 27 2.26 -15.70 10.97
C ASN A 27 2.08 -15.83 9.45
N ARG A 28 0.93 -16.32 9.00
CA ARG A 28 0.62 -16.42 7.58
C ARG A 28 0.45 -15.04 6.93
N ASN A 29 -0.14 -14.08 7.63
CA ASN A 29 -0.29 -12.71 7.14
C ASN A 29 1.06 -11.99 7.03
N ASN A 30 1.92 -12.12 8.04
CA ASN A 30 3.25 -11.50 8.08
C ASN A 30 4.21 -12.04 6.99
N ASN A 31 4.02 -13.28 6.57
CA ASN A 31 4.82 -13.91 5.52
C ASN A 31 4.37 -13.54 4.09
N ARG A 32 3.28 -12.80 3.93
CA ARG A 32 2.85 -12.30 2.62
C ARG A 32 3.76 -11.15 2.18
N LYS A 33 4.62 -11.45 1.22
CA LYS A 33 5.50 -10.46 0.60
C LYS A 33 4.74 -9.67 -0.47
N LEU A 34 5.09 -8.40 -0.59
CA LEU A 34 4.60 -7.54 -1.66
C LEU A 34 5.12 -8.05 -3.00
N THR A 35 4.22 -8.30 -3.95
CA THR A 35 4.58 -8.98 -5.20
C THR A 35 4.67 -8.02 -6.38
N LYS A 36 3.80 -7.01 -6.44
CA LYS A 36 3.71 -6.07 -7.57
C LYS A 36 3.19 -4.71 -7.11
N SER A 37 3.53 -3.67 -7.86
CA SER A 37 2.87 -2.37 -7.79
C SER A 37 2.02 -2.17 -9.05
N VAL A 38 0.81 -1.66 -8.86
CA VAL A 38 -0.12 -1.32 -9.95
C VAL A 38 -0.57 0.11 -9.74
N VAL A 39 -0.37 0.95 -10.75
CA VAL A 39 -0.82 2.34 -10.75
C VAL A 39 -2.07 2.46 -11.60
N VAL A 40 -3.10 3.09 -11.06
CA VAL A 40 -4.36 3.38 -11.74
C VAL A 40 -4.54 4.89 -11.77
N PHE A 41 -4.62 5.47 -12.96
CA PHE A 41 -4.95 6.89 -13.12
C PHE A 41 -6.46 7.08 -13.14
N VAL A 42 -6.93 8.10 -12.42
CA VAL A 42 -8.34 8.51 -12.41
C VAL A 42 -8.50 9.74 -13.29
N GLY A 43 -9.37 9.66 -14.30
CA GLY A 43 -9.69 10.74 -15.21
C GLY A 43 -9.63 10.31 -16.69
N ASP A 44 -10.38 11.02 -17.56
CA ASP A 44 -10.49 10.74 -19.00
C ASP A 44 -9.38 11.42 -19.83
N THR A 45 -8.49 12.17 -19.23
CA THR A 45 -7.42 12.89 -19.92
C THR A 45 -6.17 12.02 -20.06
N ALA A 46 -5.49 12.17 -21.21
CA ALA A 46 -4.20 11.53 -21.44
C ALA A 46 -3.24 11.80 -20.27
N PRO A 47 -2.54 10.79 -19.74
CA PRO A 47 -1.69 10.96 -18.59
C PRO A 47 -0.52 11.90 -18.90
N TYR A 48 -0.39 12.99 -18.13
CA TYR A 48 0.77 13.88 -18.18
C TYR A 48 1.97 13.31 -17.42
N ILE A 49 1.73 12.33 -16.56
CA ILE A 49 2.75 11.58 -15.85
C ILE A 49 2.76 10.16 -16.39
N ASP A 50 3.94 9.68 -16.74
CA ASP A 50 4.10 8.31 -17.17
C ASP A 50 3.94 7.34 -15.99
N GLN A 51 3.31 6.22 -16.24
CA GLN A 51 3.12 5.12 -15.28
C GLN A 51 4.46 4.64 -14.72
N GLU A 52 5.51 4.69 -15.53
CA GLU A 52 6.85 4.32 -15.14
C GLU A 52 7.42 5.27 -14.06
N THR A 53 7.18 6.57 -14.20
CA THR A 53 7.59 7.59 -13.21
C THR A 53 6.93 7.35 -11.85
N VAL A 54 5.63 7.09 -11.83
CA VAL A 54 4.91 6.79 -10.57
C VAL A 54 5.40 5.48 -9.96
N ASN A 55 5.60 4.45 -10.77
CA ASN A 55 6.18 3.19 -10.31
C ASN A 55 7.59 3.37 -9.74
N LYS A 56 8.41 4.22 -10.37
CA LYS A 56 9.76 4.53 -9.89
C LYS A 56 9.71 5.23 -8.52
N LEU A 57 8.83 6.20 -8.34
CA LEU A 57 8.61 6.87 -7.05
C LEU A 57 8.17 5.89 -5.96
N LEU A 58 7.27 4.96 -6.30
CA LEU A 58 6.82 3.91 -5.39
C LEU A 58 7.98 2.96 -5.02
N ILE A 59 8.82 2.59 -5.98
CA ILE A 59 9.93 1.65 -5.77
C ILE A 59 11.10 2.33 -5.05
N GLU A 60 11.47 3.56 -5.40
CA GLU A 60 12.58 4.29 -4.75
C GLU A 60 12.30 4.59 -3.28
N ASN A 61 11.08 4.99 -2.97
CA ASN A 61 10.65 5.19 -1.58
C ASN A 61 10.44 3.86 -0.84
N ASN A 62 10.46 2.74 -1.54
CA ASN A 62 10.14 1.43 -1.02
C ASN A 62 11.22 0.39 -1.38
N ARG A 63 12.50 0.81 -1.40
CA ARG A 63 13.65 -0.08 -1.72
C ARG A 63 13.67 -1.35 -0.87
N ASP A 64 13.09 -1.28 0.32
CA ASP A 64 12.98 -2.40 1.25
C ASP A 64 11.67 -3.19 1.12
N ALA A 65 10.70 -2.74 0.30
CA ALA A 65 9.34 -3.31 0.28
C ALA A 65 9.29 -4.76 -0.22
N LYS A 66 10.21 -5.19 -1.05
CA LYS A 66 10.28 -6.60 -1.48
C LYS A 66 10.63 -7.56 -0.34
N SER A 67 11.22 -7.03 0.75
CA SER A 67 11.62 -7.80 1.92
C SER A 67 10.78 -7.51 3.16
N ILE A 68 9.99 -6.42 3.15
CA ILE A 68 9.20 -5.96 4.30
C ILE A 68 7.82 -6.62 4.25
N GLY A 69 7.41 -7.18 5.39
CA GLY A 69 6.05 -7.67 5.57
C GLY A 69 5.03 -6.53 5.43
N LYS A 70 3.85 -6.87 4.95
CA LYS A 70 2.73 -5.94 4.72
C LYS A 70 2.46 -4.97 5.89
N ASP A 71 2.65 -5.43 7.12
CA ASP A 71 2.38 -4.66 8.35
C ASP A 71 3.43 -3.59 8.67
N LYS A 72 4.60 -3.64 8.00
CA LYS A 72 5.70 -2.68 8.21
C LYS A 72 5.79 -1.62 7.12
N LEU A 73 4.93 -1.71 6.11
CA LEU A 73 4.92 -0.76 5.01
C LEU A 73 4.22 0.53 5.45
N ASP A 74 4.95 1.63 5.43
CA ASP A 74 4.39 2.95 5.70
C ASP A 74 3.71 3.51 4.43
N LEU A 75 2.42 3.20 4.30
CA LEU A 75 1.60 3.66 3.18
C LEU A 75 1.45 5.18 3.15
N ASN A 76 1.38 5.82 4.32
CA ASN A 76 1.27 7.27 4.42
C ASN A 76 2.52 7.95 3.86
N ARG A 77 3.70 7.36 4.10
CA ARG A 77 4.95 7.87 3.53
C ARG A 77 4.96 7.79 2.01
N LEU A 78 4.47 6.68 1.45
CA LEU A 78 4.36 6.52 -0.01
C LEU A 78 3.37 7.50 -0.62
N GLU A 79 2.22 7.67 0.01
CA GLU A 79 1.20 8.62 -0.41
C GLU A 79 1.70 10.06 -0.36
N ASN A 80 2.38 10.45 0.71
CA ASN A 80 3.01 11.76 0.84
C ASN A 80 4.09 11.99 -0.22
N ALA A 81 4.89 10.98 -0.55
CA ALA A 81 5.89 11.08 -1.60
C ALA A 81 5.28 11.27 -2.99
N LEU A 82 4.15 10.61 -3.27
CA LEU A 82 3.40 10.82 -4.51
C LEU A 82 2.74 12.20 -4.53
N ASN A 83 2.10 12.62 -3.45
CA ASN A 83 1.44 13.92 -3.35
C ASN A 83 2.41 15.10 -3.39
N ALA A 84 3.70 14.88 -3.09
CA ALA A 84 4.76 15.90 -3.24
C ALA A 84 5.15 16.13 -4.71
N HIS A 85 4.72 15.28 -5.63
CA HIS A 85 5.02 15.44 -7.05
C HIS A 85 4.18 16.57 -7.67
N GLU A 86 4.82 17.47 -8.44
CA GLU A 86 4.20 18.68 -8.97
C GLU A 86 2.95 18.43 -9.80
N MET A 87 2.91 17.33 -10.56
CA MET A 87 1.81 16.98 -11.47
C MET A 87 0.71 16.14 -10.81
N ILE A 88 0.85 15.77 -9.55
CA ILE A 88 -0.14 14.99 -8.82
C ILE A 88 -1.00 15.93 -7.96
N GLU A 89 -2.32 15.85 -8.11
CA GLU A 89 -3.27 16.56 -7.27
C GLU A 89 -3.52 15.79 -5.97
N LYS A 90 -3.77 14.49 -6.11
CA LYS A 90 -4.04 13.59 -5.00
C LYS A 90 -3.69 12.16 -5.37
N SER A 91 -3.13 11.43 -4.43
CA SER A 91 -2.93 9.99 -4.55
C SER A 91 -3.49 9.26 -3.35
N ASP A 92 -3.93 8.02 -3.57
CA ASP A 92 -4.39 7.07 -2.57
C ASP A 92 -3.57 5.79 -2.75
N VAL A 93 -2.88 5.35 -1.70
CA VAL A 93 -2.03 4.16 -1.76
C VAL A 93 -2.54 3.11 -0.78
N PHE A 94 -2.83 1.92 -1.28
CA PHE A 94 -3.29 0.81 -0.46
C PHE A 94 -2.73 -0.53 -0.93
N VAL A 95 -2.73 -1.50 -0.03
CA VAL A 95 -2.31 -2.87 -0.33
C VAL A 95 -3.51 -3.78 -0.44
N SER A 96 -3.64 -4.44 -1.58
CA SER A 96 -4.67 -5.45 -1.81
C SER A 96 -4.40 -6.71 -0.96
N ILE A 97 -5.44 -7.54 -0.79
CA ILE A 97 -5.35 -8.82 -0.08
C ILE A 97 -4.29 -9.73 -0.71
N ASP A 98 -4.09 -9.63 -2.02
CA ASP A 98 -3.11 -10.42 -2.78
C ASP A 98 -1.65 -9.96 -2.61
N GLY A 99 -1.38 -8.94 -1.79
CA GLY A 99 -0.04 -8.37 -1.61
C GLY A 99 0.39 -7.45 -2.75
N VAL A 100 -0.56 -6.92 -3.52
CA VAL A 100 -0.29 -5.94 -4.59
C VAL A 100 -0.47 -4.54 -4.02
N ILE A 101 0.56 -3.69 -4.17
CA ILE A 101 0.43 -2.25 -3.88
C ILE A 101 -0.36 -1.62 -5.03
N LYS A 102 -1.44 -0.95 -4.71
CA LYS A 102 -2.23 -0.16 -5.66
C LYS A 102 -2.11 1.31 -5.30
N ALA A 103 -1.73 2.12 -6.28
CA ALA A 103 -1.76 3.57 -6.18
C ALA A 103 -2.81 4.12 -7.15
N VAL A 104 -3.78 4.81 -6.62
CA VAL A 104 -4.79 5.55 -7.39
C VAL A 104 -4.35 6.99 -7.43
N VAL A 105 -4.04 7.51 -8.63
CA VAL A 105 -3.44 8.82 -8.81
C VAL A 105 -4.40 9.71 -9.60
N LYS A 106 -4.75 10.85 -9.03
CA LYS A 106 -5.44 11.95 -9.70
C LYS A 106 -4.42 13.00 -10.11
N GLN A 107 -4.35 13.30 -11.39
CA GLN A 107 -3.42 14.29 -11.92
C GLN A 107 -4.02 15.70 -11.85
N LYS A 108 -3.15 16.72 -11.75
CA LYS A 108 -3.53 18.12 -11.93
C LYS A 108 -3.87 18.36 -13.40
N THR A 109 -4.90 19.13 -13.64
CA THR A 109 -5.28 19.55 -14.98
C THR A 109 -4.65 20.91 -15.27
N PRO A 110 -3.76 21.04 -16.26
CA PRO A 110 -3.20 22.33 -16.62
C PRO A 110 -4.30 23.25 -17.19
N ILE A 111 -4.36 24.47 -16.69
CA ILE A 111 -5.36 25.47 -17.10
C ILE A 111 -4.80 26.47 -18.13
N ALA A 112 -3.48 26.60 -18.20
CA ALA A 112 -2.81 27.51 -19.14
C ALA A 112 -1.44 26.96 -19.52
N ARG A 113 -0.98 27.34 -20.72
CA ARG A 113 0.38 27.11 -21.18
C ARG A 113 1.05 28.44 -21.40
N ILE A 114 2.20 28.63 -20.81
CA ILE A 114 3.01 29.83 -20.98
C ILE A 114 4.14 29.51 -21.97
N PHE A 115 4.32 30.36 -22.96
CA PHE A 115 5.42 30.30 -23.91
C PHE A 115 6.41 31.43 -23.60
N ASP A 116 7.66 31.06 -23.39
CA ASP A 116 8.77 32.00 -23.26
C ASP A 116 9.85 31.62 -24.29
N GLY A 117 9.77 32.27 -25.47
CA GLY A 117 10.59 31.88 -26.60
C GLY A 117 10.35 30.46 -27.08
N ASP A 118 11.38 29.63 -27.04
CA ASP A 118 11.31 28.22 -27.44
C ASP A 118 10.88 27.25 -26.30
N ASN A 119 10.70 27.78 -25.09
CA ASN A 119 10.30 26.97 -23.93
C ASN A 119 8.81 27.10 -23.64
N SER A 120 8.19 25.97 -23.29
CA SER A 120 6.79 25.94 -22.85
C SER A 120 6.69 25.38 -21.44
N PHE A 121 5.92 26.06 -20.57
CA PHE A 121 5.64 25.67 -19.20
C PHE A 121 4.14 25.49 -19.01
N TYR A 122 3.75 24.51 -18.15
CA TYR A 122 2.37 24.20 -17.79
C TYR A 122 2.04 24.62 -16.38
#